data_56fe660da723cc69fec9e5fd94ea43eb
#
_entry.id   56fe660da723cc69fec9e5fd94ea43eb
#
_cell.length_a   1.000
_cell.length_b   1.000
_cell.length_c   1.000
_cell.angle_alpha   90.00
_cell.angle_beta   90.00
_cell.angle_gamma   90.00
#
_symmetry.space_group_name_H-M   'P 1'
#
loop_
_entity.id
_entity.type
_entity.pdbx_description
1 polymer ?
#
loop_
_entity_poly.entity_id
_entity_poly.type
_entity_poly.pdbx_seq_one_letter_code
_entity_poly.pdbx_strand_id
1 'polypeptide(L)'
;MDEIAYARARAVANPAPCVFEKALLAGCAQCELAQRRALAEREAVACPSPTARTNCATLAALLRERATFTLRLPRPGEPLAHARAMQLQCGGLQGLREVLAAPDADVHRMIGLAHARSASLLDLAWDGIVRAIAAWQPRRRAAPPRP
;
A
#
# COMPACT_ATOMS: atom_id res chain seq x y z
N MET A 1 8.79 24.58 7.42
CA MET A 1 8.94 23.56 8.48
C MET A 1 9.98 22.56 7.98
N ASP A 2 10.98 22.26 8.76
CA ASP A 2 11.97 21.26 8.36
C ASP A 2 11.37 19.83 8.42
N GLU A 3 12.00 18.89 7.76
CA GLU A 3 11.49 17.52 7.66
C GLU A 3 11.43 16.81 9.02
N ILE A 4 12.36 17.10 9.93
CA ILE A 4 12.36 16.49 11.25
C ILE A 4 11.18 16.98 12.09
N ALA A 5 10.95 18.30 12.10
CA ALA A 5 9.81 18.90 12.80
C ALA A 5 8.48 18.40 12.22
N TYR A 6 8.38 18.29 10.89
CA TYR A 6 7.21 17.76 10.22
C TYR A 6 6.96 16.30 10.58
N ALA A 7 8.01 15.46 10.57
CA ALA A 7 7.90 14.04 10.91
C ALA A 7 7.45 13.85 12.36
N ARG A 8 7.96 14.67 13.31
CA ARG A 8 7.54 14.63 14.70
C ARG A 8 6.09 15.06 14.87
N ALA A 9 5.69 16.13 14.21
CA ALA A 9 4.30 16.61 14.24
C ALA A 9 3.36 15.56 13.67
N ARG A 10 3.76 14.91 12.60
CA ARG A 10 2.99 13.83 11.95
C ARG A 10 2.83 12.63 12.88
N ALA A 11 3.89 12.21 13.56
CA ALA A 11 3.85 11.08 14.49
C ALA A 11 2.90 11.35 15.67
N VAL A 12 2.86 12.59 16.19
CA VAL A 12 1.93 12.98 17.26
C VAL A 12 0.49 13.04 16.77
N ALA A 13 0.26 13.63 15.58
CA ALA A 13 -1.08 13.82 15.02
C ALA A 13 -1.68 12.52 14.46
N ASN A 14 -0.81 11.60 14.01
CA ASN A 14 -1.25 10.32 13.46
C ASN A 14 -0.42 9.18 14.05
N PRO A 15 -0.70 8.78 15.31
CA PRO A 15 0.06 7.71 15.97
C PRO A 15 -0.22 6.32 15.40
N ALA A 16 -1.28 6.17 14.62
CA ALA A 16 -1.70 4.90 14.03
C ALA A 16 -1.86 5.03 12.52
N PRO A 17 -0.75 5.28 11.78
CA PRO A 17 -0.84 5.50 10.34
C PRO A 17 -1.26 4.24 9.60
N CYS A 18 -1.98 4.43 8.49
CA CYS A 18 -2.33 3.36 7.58
C CYS A 18 -1.06 2.80 6.91
N VAL A 19 -0.91 1.48 6.91
CA VAL A 19 0.23 0.80 6.29
C VAL A 19 0.29 1.09 4.79
N PHE A 20 -0.86 1.19 4.12
CA PHE A 20 -0.98 1.46 2.69
C PHE A 20 -1.35 2.91 2.40
N GLU A 21 -0.94 3.84 3.26
CA GLU A 21 -1.26 5.26 3.12
C GLU A 21 -0.91 5.80 1.73
N LYS A 22 0.25 5.46 1.20
CA LYS A 22 0.67 5.93 -0.14
C LYS A 22 -0.30 5.50 -1.23
N ALA A 23 -0.73 4.25 -1.21
CA ALA A 23 -1.68 3.73 -2.19
C ALA A 23 -3.04 4.40 -2.07
N LEU A 24 -3.51 4.60 -0.84
CA LEU A 24 -4.80 5.26 -0.60
C LEU A 24 -4.78 6.72 -1.04
N LEU A 25 -3.73 7.46 -0.69
CA LEU A 25 -3.60 8.86 -1.09
C LEU A 25 -3.45 9.02 -2.60
N ALA A 26 -2.83 8.06 -3.27
CA ALA A 26 -2.68 8.06 -4.72
C ALA A 26 -3.95 7.61 -5.47
N GLY A 27 -4.95 7.10 -4.75
CA GLY A 27 -6.18 6.59 -5.36
C GLY A 27 -6.06 5.20 -5.98
N CYS A 28 -4.95 4.48 -5.72
CA CYS A 28 -4.75 3.12 -6.22
C CYS A 28 -5.58 2.08 -5.47
N ALA A 29 -5.98 2.39 -4.25
CA ALA A 29 -6.76 1.53 -3.40
C ALA A 29 -7.60 2.35 -2.44
N GLN A 30 -8.46 1.69 -1.70
CA GLN A 30 -9.31 2.29 -0.69
C GLN A 30 -9.39 1.35 0.51
N CYS A 31 -9.96 1.79 1.61
CA CYS A 31 -10.17 0.95 2.77
C CYS A 31 -11.34 1.47 3.58
N GLU A 32 -12.29 0.58 3.90
CA GLU A 32 -13.48 0.94 4.67
C GLU A 32 -13.16 1.39 6.10
N LEU A 33 -11.99 1.02 6.64
CA LEU A 33 -11.55 1.42 7.97
C LEU A 33 -10.74 2.72 7.97
N ALA A 34 -10.24 3.15 6.82
CA ALA A 34 -9.31 4.27 6.74
C ALA A 34 -9.99 5.59 7.12
N GLN A 35 -9.26 6.39 7.89
CA GLN A 35 -9.70 7.72 8.30
C GLN A 35 -8.72 8.75 7.73
N ARG A 36 -9.20 9.59 6.83
CA ARG A 36 -8.39 10.67 6.27
C ARG A 36 -8.37 11.84 7.24
N ARG A 37 -7.19 12.43 7.39
CA ARG A 37 -6.99 13.59 8.28
C ARG A 37 -6.17 14.64 7.55
N ALA A 38 -6.54 15.91 7.73
CA ALA A 38 -5.71 17.02 7.29
C ALA A 38 -4.59 17.25 8.30
N LEU A 39 -3.36 17.38 7.82
CA LEU A 39 -2.19 17.67 8.63
C LEU A 39 -1.41 18.79 7.94
N ALA A 40 -1.63 20.04 8.40
CA ALA A 40 -1.18 21.24 7.71
C ALA A 40 -1.71 21.25 6.26
N GLU A 41 -0.86 21.35 5.26
CA GLU A 41 -1.26 21.32 3.84
C GLU A 41 -1.24 19.93 3.23
N ARG A 42 -1.02 18.89 4.05
CA ARG A 42 -0.92 17.50 3.59
C ARG A 42 -2.05 16.66 4.15
N GLU A 43 -2.36 15.59 3.47
CA GLU A 43 -3.28 14.59 3.97
C GLU A 43 -2.51 13.43 4.62
N ALA A 44 -3.13 12.85 5.65
CA ALA A 44 -2.66 11.64 6.29
C ALA A 44 -3.82 10.65 6.38
N VAL A 45 -3.50 9.37 6.50
CA VAL A 45 -4.49 8.31 6.65
C VAL A 45 -4.19 7.53 7.93
N ALA A 46 -5.21 7.41 8.78
CA ALA A 46 -5.13 6.65 10.02
C ALA A 46 -5.96 5.37 9.92
N CYS A 47 -5.56 4.36 10.70
CA CYS A 47 -6.33 3.13 10.85
C CYS A 47 -6.71 2.95 12.33
N PRO A 48 -8.02 2.87 12.66
CA PRO A 48 -8.46 2.73 14.04
C PRO A 48 -8.33 1.31 14.60
N SER A 49 -8.05 0.31 13.76
CA SER A 49 -8.01 -1.08 14.18
C SER A 49 -6.57 -1.60 14.30
N PRO A 50 -6.10 -1.92 15.51
CA PRO A 50 -4.78 -2.54 15.68
C PRO A 50 -4.64 -3.88 14.97
N THR A 51 -5.68 -4.69 14.98
CA THR A 51 -5.70 -6.01 14.28
C THR A 51 -5.57 -5.82 12.77
N ALA A 52 -6.33 -4.89 12.19
CA ALA A 52 -6.25 -4.62 10.76
C ALA A 52 -4.85 -4.09 10.38
N ARG A 53 -4.26 -3.22 11.20
CA ARG A 53 -2.90 -2.73 10.96
C ARG A 53 -1.86 -3.84 10.98
N THR A 54 -1.99 -4.80 11.90
CA THR A 54 -1.12 -5.96 11.96
C THR A 54 -1.24 -6.81 10.69
N ASN A 55 -2.44 -7.06 10.22
CA ASN A 55 -2.67 -7.81 8.99
C ASN A 55 -2.11 -7.07 7.77
N CYS A 56 -2.32 -5.77 7.68
CA CYS A 56 -1.77 -4.95 6.61
C CYS A 56 -0.24 -4.92 6.64
N ALA A 57 0.36 -4.82 7.84
CA ALA A 57 1.82 -4.85 7.99
C ALA A 57 2.40 -6.19 7.53
N THR A 58 1.73 -7.29 7.83
CA THR A 58 2.12 -8.62 7.35
C THR A 58 2.06 -8.69 5.83
N LEU A 59 0.96 -8.23 5.23
CA LEU A 59 0.82 -8.19 3.78
C LEU A 59 1.91 -7.31 3.15
N ALA A 60 2.14 -6.12 3.67
CA ALA A 60 3.16 -5.21 3.14
C ALA A 60 4.56 -5.83 3.21
N ALA A 61 4.89 -6.51 4.30
CA ALA A 61 6.18 -7.20 4.44
C ALA A 61 6.31 -8.33 3.41
N LEU A 62 5.26 -9.09 3.17
CA LEU A 62 5.27 -10.15 2.16
C LEU A 62 5.39 -9.58 0.74
N LEU A 63 4.70 -8.49 0.43
CA LEU A 63 4.84 -7.83 -0.87
C LEU A 63 6.29 -7.43 -1.12
N ARG A 64 6.95 -6.83 -0.14
CA ARG A 64 8.35 -6.44 -0.25
C ARG A 64 9.27 -7.66 -0.40
N GLU A 65 9.08 -8.67 0.44
CA GLU A 65 9.89 -9.89 0.41
C GLU A 65 9.78 -10.60 -0.93
N ARG A 66 8.55 -10.80 -1.41
CA ARG A 66 8.30 -11.53 -2.66
C ARG A 66 8.76 -10.78 -3.90
N ALA A 67 8.74 -9.45 -3.87
CA ALA A 67 9.17 -8.62 -5.00
C ALA A 67 10.66 -8.24 -4.95
N THR A 68 11.36 -8.54 -3.87
CA THR A 68 12.75 -8.10 -3.66
C THR A 68 13.67 -8.49 -4.81
N PHE A 69 13.63 -9.73 -5.24
CA PHE A 69 14.48 -10.21 -6.33
C PHE A 69 14.12 -9.54 -7.65
N THR A 70 12.83 -9.52 -7.99
CA THR A 70 12.35 -8.99 -9.28
C THR A 70 12.61 -7.49 -9.42
N LEU A 71 12.45 -6.72 -8.35
CA LEU A 71 12.65 -5.27 -8.36
C LEU A 71 14.05 -4.84 -7.89
N ARG A 72 14.88 -5.78 -7.47
CA ARG A 72 16.22 -5.49 -6.91
C ARG A 72 16.13 -4.49 -5.75
N LEU A 73 15.27 -4.79 -4.79
CA LEU A 73 15.05 -3.93 -3.64
C LEU A 73 16.21 -4.00 -2.65
N PRO A 74 16.45 -2.92 -1.87
CA PRO A 74 17.41 -2.96 -0.78
C PRO A 74 16.97 -3.93 0.31
N ARG A 75 17.91 -4.23 1.23
CA ARG A 75 17.66 -5.15 2.36
C ARG A 75 16.42 -4.74 3.17
N PRO A 76 15.72 -5.70 3.79
CA PRO A 76 14.64 -5.38 4.73
C PRO A 76 15.11 -4.40 5.79
N GLY A 77 14.29 -3.39 6.10
CA GLY A 77 14.62 -2.35 7.05
C GLY A 77 15.30 -1.13 6.44
N GLU A 78 15.90 -1.24 5.27
CA GLU A 78 16.40 -0.07 4.55
C GLU A 78 15.24 0.70 3.90
N PRO A 79 15.31 2.05 3.89
CA PRO A 79 14.26 2.84 3.28
C PRO A 79 14.15 2.59 1.77
N LEU A 80 12.92 2.61 1.27
CA LEU A 80 12.65 2.51 -0.16
C LEU A 80 12.47 3.89 -0.77
N ALA A 81 12.96 4.07 -1.99
CA ALA A 81 12.62 5.24 -2.79
C ALA A 81 11.09 5.30 -2.96
N HIS A 82 10.54 6.51 -3.00
CA HIS A 82 9.09 6.70 -3.11
C HIS A 82 8.49 5.94 -4.29
N ALA A 83 9.13 5.98 -5.46
CA ALA A 83 8.64 5.27 -6.64
C ALA A 83 8.54 3.76 -6.43
N ARG A 84 9.50 3.16 -5.73
CA ARG A 84 9.48 1.73 -5.39
C ARG A 84 8.42 1.40 -4.36
N ALA A 85 8.26 2.26 -3.35
CA ALA A 85 7.20 2.10 -2.36
C ALA A 85 5.82 2.16 -3.02
N MET A 86 5.61 3.10 -3.94
CA MET A 86 4.37 3.19 -4.71
C MET A 86 4.13 1.94 -5.55
N GLN A 87 5.16 1.46 -6.23
CA GLN A 87 5.07 0.25 -7.05
C GLN A 87 4.70 -0.97 -6.23
N LEU A 88 5.28 -1.14 -5.05
CA LEU A 88 4.95 -2.24 -4.15
C LEU A 88 3.50 -2.14 -3.66
N GLN A 89 3.09 -0.97 -3.20
CA GLN A 89 1.75 -0.81 -2.64
C GLN A 89 0.68 -0.87 -3.72
N CYS A 90 0.77 -0.06 -4.74
CA CYS A 90 -0.25 0.00 -5.79
C CYS A 90 -0.25 -1.26 -6.65
N GLY A 91 0.92 -1.70 -7.09
CA GLY A 91 1.04 -2.93 -7.89
C GLY A 91 0.67 -4.17 -7.09
N GLY A 92 1.08 -4.22 -5.82
CA GLY A 92 0.76 -5.33 -4.93
C GLY A 92 -0.74 -5.45 -4.64
N LEU A 93 -1.40 -4.34 -4.35
CA LEU A 93 -2.84 -4.34 -4.09
C LEU A 93 -3.65 -4.62 -5.36
N GLN A 94 -3.19 -4.14 -6.52
CA GLN A 94 -3.81 -4.49 -7.81
C GLN A 94 -3.66 -5.99 -8.08
N GLY A 95 -2.48 -6.54 -7.88
CA GLY A 95 -2.23 -7.98 -8.06
C GLY A 95 -3.06 -8.83 -7.11
N LEU A 96 -3.18 -8.39 -5.85
CA LEU A 96 -4.02 -9.06 -4.86
C LEU A 96 -5.48 -9.08 -5.31
N ARG A 97 -5.98 -7.94 -5.79
CA ARG A 97 -7.34 -7.84 -6.32
C ARG A 97 -7.56 -8.82 -7.47
N GLU A 98 -6.61 -8.90 -8.39
CA GLU A 98 -6.70 -9.78 -9.56
C GLU A 98 -6.71 -11.26 -9.16
N VAL A 99 -5.78 -11.70 -8.31
CA VAL A 99 -5.70 -13.11 -7.92
C VAL A 99 -6.87 -13.55 -7.04
N LEU A 100 -7.48 -12.62 -6.31
CA LEU A 100 -8.67 -12.89 -5.52
C LEU A 100 -9.97 -12.72 -6.33
N ALA A 101 -9.90 -12.14 -7.52
CA ALA A 101 -11.08 -11.68 -8.25
C ALA A 101 -12.00 -10.83 -7.36
N ALA A 102 -11.39 -9.93 -6.57
CA ALA A 102 -12.13 -9.07 -5.66
C ALA A 102 -12.93 -8.02 -6.43
N PRO A 103 -14.14 -7.64 -5.95
CA PRO A 103 -14.99 -6.70 -6.69
C PRO A 103 -14.46 -5.27 -6.70
N ASP A 104 -13.64 -4.92 -5.71
CA ASP A 104 -13.03 -3.59 -5.60
C ASP A 104 -11.64 -3.69 -4.95
N ALA A 105 -10.97 -2.55 -4.84
CA ALA A 105 -9.63 -2.46 -4.27
C ALA A 105 -9.66 -2.06 -2.78
N ASP A 106 -10.67 -2.46 -2.03
CA ASP A 106 -10.76 -2.21 -0.60
C ASP A 106 -9.80 -3.16 0.14
N VAL A 107 -8.78 -2.59 0.78
CA VAL A 107 -7.70 -3.37 1.40
C VAL A 107 -8.21 -4.27 2.51
N HIS A 108 -9.04 -3.75 3.41
CA HIS A 108 -9.57 -4.53 4.52
C HIS A 108 -10.42 -5.70 4.02
N ARG A 109 -11.28 -5.46 3.03
CA ARG A 109 -12.10 -6.50 2.42
C ARG A 109 -11.28 -7.53 1.68
N MET A 110 -10.24 -7.10 0.96
CA MET A 110 -9.35 -8.03 0.25
C MET A 110 -8.60 -8.94 1.22
N ILE A 111 -8.09 -8.40 2.32
CA ILE A 111 -7.42 -9.21 3.35
C ILE A 111 -8.40 -10.20 3.97
N GLY A 112 -9.62 -9.76 4.28
CA GLY A 112 -10.68 -10.66 4.78
C GLY A 112 -11.00 -11.77 3.80
N LEU A 113 -11.09 -11.46 2.52
CA LEU A 113 -11.34 -12.44 1.47
C LEU A 113 -10.18 -13.44 1.33
N ALA A 114 -8.95 -12.95 1.41
CA ALA A 114 -7.76 -13.81 1.40
C ALA A 114 -7.76 -14.80 2.56
N HIS A 115 -8.06 -14.33 3.77
CA HIS A 115 -8.15 -15.19 4.96
C HIS A 115 -9.31 -16.19 4.87
N ALA A 116 -10.40 -15.83 4.21
CA ALA A 116 -11.53 -16.75 4.02
C ALA A 116 -11.22 -17.88 3.03
N ARG A 117 -10.33 -17.64 2.06
CA ARG A 117 -9.99 -18.60 1.00
C ARG A 117 -8.72 -19.38 1.25
N SER A 118 -7.82 -18.87 2.07
CA SER A 118 -6.50 -19.44 2.32
C SER A 118 -6.23 -19.46 3.81
N ALA A 119 -5.53 -20.49 4.28
CA ALA A 119 -5.16 -20.60 5.70
C ALA A 119 -4.18 -19.48 6.12
N SER A 120 -3.40 -18.94 5.17
CA SER A 120 -2.38 -17.92 5.43
C SER A 120 -2.20 -17.05 4.19
N LEU A 121 -1.77 -15.82 4.41
CA LEU A 121 -1.35 -14.93 3.31
C LEU A 121 -0.17 -15.51 2.52
N LEU A 122 0.61 -16.42 3.13
CA LEU A 122 1.70 -17.12 2.44
C LEU A 122 1.18 -18.00 1.29
N ASP A 123 -0.07 -18.44 1.36
CA ASP A 123 -0.67 -19.35 0.38
C ASP A 123 -1.32 -18.64 -0.79
N LEU A 124 -1.21 -17.32 -0.87
CA LEU A 124 -1.72 -16.54 -2.01
C LEU A 124 -0.97 -16.89 -3.30
N ALA A 125 -1.59 -16.58 -4.44
CA ALA A 125 -0.98 -16.77 -5.77
C ALA A 125 0.11 -15.70 -6.01
N TRP A 126 1.22 -15.82 -5.33
CA TRP A 126 2.29 -14.81 -5.33
C TRP A 126 2.89 -14.56 -6.70
N ASP A 127 2.98 -15.56 -7.56
CA ASP A 127 3.48 -15.34 -8.93
C ASP A 127 2.68 -14.30 -9.68
N GLY A 128 1.37 -14.34 -9.56
CA GLY A 128 0.48 -13.35 -10.16
C GLY A 128 0.62 -11.97 -9.53
N ILE A 129 0.74 -11.93 -8.21
CA ILE A 129 0.90 -10.66 -7.48
C ILE A 129 2.23 -9.99 -7.87
N VAL A 130 3.34 -10.75 -7.89
CA VAL A 130 4.66 -10.22 -8.25
C VAL A 130 4.69 -9.74 -9.70
N ARG A 131 4.03 -10.45 -10.61
CA ARG A 131 3.90 -9.99 -11.99
C ARG A 131 3.17 -8.66 -12.09
N ALA A 132 2.10 -8.49 -11.33
CA ALA A 132 1.36 -7.22 -11.29
C ALA A 132 2.23 -6.09 -10.73
N ILE A 133 3.02 -6.36 -9.69
CA ILE A 133 3.97 -5.38 -9.15
C ILE A 133 4.98 -4.97 -10.20
N ALA A 134 5.59 -5.94 -10.89
CA ALA A 134 6.60 -5.67 -11.91
C ALA A 134 6.04 -4.86 -13.08
N ALA A 135 4.79 -5.10 -13.45
CA ALA A 135 4.14 -4.43 -14.57
C ALA A 135 3.52 -3.07 -14.20
N TRP A 136 3.38 -2.78 -12.92
CA TRP A 136 2.70 -1.56 -12.48
C TRP A 136 3.50 -0.31 -12.87
N GLN A 137 2.79 0.69 -13.37
CA GLN A 137 3.35 2.00 -13.69
C GLN A 137 2.43 3.09 -13.14
N PRO A 138 2.99 4.23 -12.73
CA PRO A 138 2.17 5.35 -12.27
C PRO A 138 1.29 5.87 -13.40
N ARG A 139 0.13 6.42 -13.05
CA ARG A 139 -0.74 7.08 -14.02
C ARG A 139 0.03 8.21 -14.69
N ARG A 140 0.03 8.22 -16.02
CA ARG A 140 0.51 9.37 -16.77
C ARG A 140 -0.48 10.53 -16.59
N ARG A 141 0.05 11.72 -16.33
CA ARG A 141 -0.75 12.91 -16.46
C ARG A 141 -1.26 13.00 -17.90
N ALA A 142 -2.56 13.28 -18.05
CA ALA A 142 -3.08 13.59 -19.36
C ALA A 142 -2.25 14.74 -19.95
N ALA A 143 -1.77 14.56 -21.20
CA ALA A 143 -1.07 15.64 -21.88
C ALA A 143 -2.03 16.84 -22.00
N PRO A 144 -1.56 18.08 -21.75
CA PRO A 144 -2.40 19.24 -21.97
C PRO A 144 -2.85 19.27 -23.43
N PRO A 145 -4.09 19.68 -23.72
CA PRO A 145 -4.56 19.76 -25.09
C PRO A 145 -3.63 20.67 -25.90
N ARG A 146 -3.26 20.24 -27.09
CA ARG A 146 -2.45 21.07 -27.98
C ARG A 146 -3.25 22.29 -28.35
N PRO A 147 -2.62 23.51 -28.38
CA PRO A 147 -3.28 24.72 -28.79
C PRO A 147 -3.75 24.66 -30.25
#